data_e9705e75ab16ba07cfbaad168817c2ae
#
_entry.id   e9705e75ab16ba07cfbaad168817c2ae
#
_cell.length_a   1.000
_cell.length_b   1.000
_cell.length_c   1.000
_cell.angle_alpha   90.00
_cell.angle_beta   90.00
_cell.angle_gamma   90.00
#
_symmetry.space_group_name_H-M   'P 1'
#
loop_
_entity.id
_entity.type
_entity.pdbx_description
1 polymer ?
#
loop_
_entity_poly.entity_id
_entity_poly.type
_entity_poly.pdbx_seq_one_letter_code
_entity_poly.pdbx_strand_id
1 'polypeptide(L)'
;MEGSGCYGRLSTDDAPEDAAVLSRAVGKPVRVQWMRDEEHAWEPKGPAQLEMVRAGVDAQGKVVAWDFMDRSFPWTAAAGMPLLASRQVGLKPKAQGNTNGTQGGGQFYSFENQKVVAALIPWVHPDETPLRTSNLRSPGDLARTFASESFMDEIATGLGVDPVQFRLRYLSHNKRMSEVLLAAANKSQWKDRPSPLPASSGSVATGRGIALADRGNTYVGAVAEVEVEKASGNVRVKRITIAHDCGLIV
;
A
#
# COMPACT_ATOMS: atom_id res chain seq x y z
N MET A 1 0.81 -13.72 23.69
CA MET A 1 1.99 -13.71 22.79
C MET A 1 1.58 -13.02 21.53
N GLU A 2 2.39 -12.13 21.02
CA GLU A 2 2.06 -11.29 19.85
C GLU A 2 2.28 -12.08 18.56
N GLY A 3 1.42 -11.87 17.57
CA GLY A 3 1.53 -12.46 16.24
C GLY A 3 2.20 -11.54 15.24
N SER A 4 2.42 -12.00 14.01
CA SER A 4 3.19 -11.32 12.98
C SER A 4 2.47 -10.19 12.24
N GLY A 5 1.15 -10.16 12.27
CA GLY A 5 0.33 -9.19 11.54
C GLY A 5 -0.53 -8.29 12.41
N CYS A 6 -1.01 -7.17 11.87
CA CYS A 6 -1.94 -6.23 12.50
C CYS A 6 -1.55 -5.88 13.94
N TYR A 7 -0.31 -5.43 14.13
CA TYR A 7 0.26 -5.05 15.44
C TYR A 7 0.22 -6.19 16.48
N GLY A 8 0.35 -7.43 16.06
CA GLY A 8 0.40 -8.60 16.92
C GLY A 8 -0.88 -9.44 16.99
N ARG A 9 -1.97 -9.01 16.33
CA ARG A 9 -3.26 -9.72 16.36
C ARG A 9 -3.46 -10.74 15.24
N LEU A 10 -2.50 -10.92 14.34
CA LEU A 10 -2.64 -11.76 13.14
C LEU A 10 -3.85 -11.39 12.26
N SER A 11 -4.38 -10.19 12.44
CA SER A 11 -5.58 -9.64 11.78
C SER A 11 -6.92 -10.27 12.17
N THR A 12 -6.99 -11.49 12.73
CA THR A 12 -8.24 -12.23 12.98
C THR A 12 -8.40 -12.84 14.36
N ASP A 13 -7.39 -12.81 15.21
CA ASP A 13 -7.43 -13.39 16.55
C ASP A 13 -7.84 -14.88 16.57
N ASP A 14 -7.44 -15.67 15.55
CA ASP A 14 -7.82 -17.08 15.42
C ASP A 14 -7.38 -17.96 16.61
N ALA A 15 -6.15 -17.79 17.09
CA ALA A 15 -5.63 -18.61 18.19
C ALA A 15 -6.42 -18.44 19.52
N PRO A 16 -6.85 -17.22 19.93
CA PRO A 16 -7.79 -17.06 21.06
C PRO A 16 -9.13 -17.77 20.86
N GLU A 17 -9.66 -17.74 19.65
CA GLU A 17 -10.94 -18.40 19.35
C GLU A 17 -10.81 -19.91 19.36
N ASP A 18 -9.74 -20.46 18.75
CA ASP A 18 -9.39 -21.88 18.85
C ASP A 18 -9.32 -22.33 20.32
N ALA A 19 -8.64 -21.54 21.16
CA ALA A 19 -8.53 -21.81 22.58
C ALA A 19 -9.90 -21.84 23.29
N ALA A 20 -10.79 -20.91 22.94
CA ALA A 20 -12.16 -20.87 23.53
C ALA A 20 -13.01 -22.09 23.12
N VAL A 21 -12.99 -22.44 21.84
CA VAL A 21 -13.71 -23.59 21.31
C VAL A 21 -13.18 -24.88 21.92
N LEU A 22 -11.87 -25.08 21.96
CA LEU A 22 -11.26 -26.27 22.54
C LEU A 22 -11.47 -26.37 24.04
N SER A 23 -11.36 -25.26 24.79
CA SER A 23 -11.61 -25.23 26.23
C SER A 23 -13.04 -25.64 26.56
N ARG A 24 -14.01 -25.16 25.77
CA ARG A 24 -15.40 -25.57 25.91
C ARG A 24 -15.59 -27.08 25.64
N ALA A 25 -14.94 -27.61 24.62
CA ALA A 25 -15.06 -29.01 24.24
C ALA A 25 -14.49 -29.97 25.30
N VAL A 26 -13.34 -29.60 25.91
CA VAL A 26 -12.68 -30.45 26.91
C VAL A 26 -13.03 -30.12 28.35
N GLY A 27 -13.78 -29.04 28.59
CA GLY A 27 -14.19 -28.59 29.93
C GLY A 27 -13.02 -28.15 30.83
N LYS A 28 -11.92 -27.74 30.27
CA LYS A 28 -10.68 -27.33 30.98
C LYS A 28 -10.04 -26.15 30.30
N PRO A 29 -9.17 -25.37 31.00
CA PRO A 29 -8.33 -24.35 30.37
C PRO A 29 -7.46 -24.95 29.26
N VAL A 30 -7.40 -24.28 28.12
CA VAL A 30 -6.57 -24.66 26.94
C VAL A 30 -5.72 -23.50 26.54
N ARG A 31 -4.45 -23.76 26.24
CA ARG A 31 -3.54 -22.84 25.60
C ARG A 31 -3.35 -23.27 24.15
N VAL A 32 -3.59 -22.36 23.21
CA VAL A 32 -3.28 -22.54 21.79
C VAL A 32 -2.09 -21.63 21.40
N GLN A 33 -1.18 -22.17 20.66
CA GLN A 33 -0.06 -21.44 20.09
C GLN A 33 0.14 -21.95 18.66
N TRP A 34 -0.09 -21.09 17.69
CA TRP A 34 0.27 -21.36 16.32
C TRP A 34 1.77 -21.20 16.14
N MET A 35 2.39 -22.13 15.47
CA MET A 35 3.79 -22.03 15.06
C MET A 35 3.88 -21.24 13.76
N ARG A 36 5.10 -20.91 13.31
CA ARG A 36 5.32 -20.03 12.17
C ARG A 36 4.75 -20.58 10.85
N ASP A 37 4.86 -21.86 10.63
CA ASP A 37 4.31 -22.56 9.46
C ASP A 37 2.77 -22.58 9.47
N GLU A 38 2.16 -22.76 10.63
CA GLU A 38 0.69 -22.69 10.80
C GLU A 38 0.18 -21.25 10.57
N GLU A 39 0.87 -20.25 11.12
CA GLU A 39 0.58 -18.85 10.84
C GLU A 39 0.64 -18.57 9.34
N HIS A 40 1.72 -18.97 8.66
CA HIS A 40 1.85 -18.76 7.22
C HIS A 40 0.80 -19.48 6.39
N ALA A 41 0.38 -20.67 6.81
CA ALA A 41 -0.64 -21.43 6.11
C ALA A 41 -2.05 -20.80 6.28
N TRP A 42 -2.41 -20.42 7.49
CA TRP A 42 -3.80 -20.14 7.87
C TRP A 42 -4.09 -18.67 8.18
N GLU A 43 -3.10 -17.84 8.44
CA GLU A 43 -3.34 -16.41 8.66
C GLU A 43 -3.99 -15.76 7.44
N PRO A 44 -4.83 -14.74 7.62
CA PRO A 44 -5.36 -13.98 6.51
C PRO A 44 -4.27 -13.29 5.72
N LYS A 45 -4.47 -13.19 4.43
CA LYS A 45 -3.55 -12.56 3.48
C LYS A 45 -4.01 -11.15 3.10
N GLY A 46 -3.11 -10.31 2.65
CA GLY A 46 -3.47 -9.03 2.04
C GLY A 46 -4.39 -9.28 0.83
N PRO A 47 -5.46 -8.51 0.69
CA PRO A 47 -6.36 -8.67 -0.45
C PRO A 47 -5.67 -8.32 -1.76
N ALA A 48 -6.05 -8.98 -2.83
CA ALA A 48 -5.71 -8.52 -4.16
C ALA A 48 -6.41 -7.19 -4.45
N GLN A 49 -5.68 -6.27 -5.10
CA GLN A 49 -6.14 -4.94 -5.46
C GLN A 49 -5.87 -4.68 -6.93
N LEU A 50 -6.82 -4.07 -7.60
CA LEU A 50 -6.69 -3.59 -8.98
C LEU A 50 -6.85 -2.07 -8.97
N GLU A 51 -5.75 -1.39 -9.26
CA GLU A 51 -5.69 0.06 -9.29
C GLU A 51 -5.79 0.56 -10.73
N MET A 52 -6.68 1.50 -10.97
CA MET A 52 -6.83 2.18 -12.26
C MET A 52 -6.68 3.68 -12.05
N VAL A 53 -5.74 4.28 -12.76
CA VAL A 53 -5.48 5.71 -12.67
C VAL A 53 -5.59 6.35 -14.04
N ARG A 54 -6.26 7.50 -14.11
CA ARG A 54 -6.38 8.32 -15.31
C ARG A 54 -6.19 9.79 -14.95
N ALA A 55 -5.64 10.55 -15.87
CA ALA A 55 -5.55 12.00 -15.71
C ALA A 55 -5.84 12.72 -17.03
N GLY A 56 -6.45 13.90 -16.93
CA GLY A 56 -6.50 14.86 -18.00
C GLY A 56 -5.38 15.87 -17.82
N VAL A 57 -4.60 16.10 -18.88
CA VAL A 57 -3.52 17.08 -18.90
C VAL A 57 -3.83 18.11 -19.99
N ASP A 58 -3.76 19.40 -19.65
CA ASP A 58 -4.00 20.47 -20.62
C ASP A 58 -2.76 20.73 -21.52
N ALA A 59 -2.92 21.64 -22.48
CA ALA A 59 -1.86 22.00 -23.43
C ALA A 59 -0.63 22.66 -22.75
N GLN A 60 -0.77 23.13 -21.51
CA GLN A 60 0.31 23.71 -20.70
C GLN A 60 0.99 22.68 -19.80
N GLY A 61 0.58 21.41 -19.87
CA GLY A 61 1.15 20.34 -19.06
C GLY A 61 0.66 20.34 -17.60
N LYS A 62 -0.49 20.98 -17.32
CA LYS A 62 -1.13 20.95 -16.00
C LYS A 62 -2.13 19.79 -15.94
N VAL A 63 -2.10 19.01 -14.86
CA VAL A 63 -3.14 18.02 -14.56
C VAL A 63 -4.39 18.76 -14.12
N VAL A 64 -5.44 18.71 -14.94
CA VAL A 64 -6.74 19.35 -14.69
C VAL A 64 -7.80 18.39 -14.18
N ALA A 65 -7.56 17.08 -14.32
CA ALA A 65 -8.45 16.05 -13.79
C ALA A 65 -7.62 14.83 -13.35
N TRP A 66 -8.03 14.22 -12.24
CA TRP A 66 -7.47 12.99 -11.68
C TRP A 66 -8.59 12.03 -11.33
N ASP A 67 -8.55 10.82 -11.86
CA ASP A 67 -9.53 9.77 -11.59
C ASP A 67 -8.79 8.51 -11.15
N PHE A 68 -8.99 8.15 -9.88
CA PHE A 68 -8.37 6.98 -9.26
C PHE A 68 -9.45 6.00 -8.81
N MET A 69 -9.35 4.75 -9.22
CA MET A 69 -10.24 3.68 -8.79
C MET A 69 -9.45 2.49 -8.26
N ASP A 70 -9.69 2.14 -7.02
CA ASP A 70 -9.29 0.89 -6.42
C ASP A 70 -10.44 -0.12 -6.45
N ARG A 71 -10.17 -1.33 -6.89
CA ARG A 71 -11.05 -2.49 -6.74
C ARG A 71 -10.34 -3.53 -5.93
N SER A 72 -10.85 -3.81 -4.75
CA SER A 72 -10.21 -4.76 -3.83
C SER A 72 -11.22 -5.68 -3.16
N PHE A 73 -10.73 -6.84 -2.73
CA PHE A 73 -11.47 -7.67 -1.78
C PHE A 73 -11.50 -6.99 -0.40
N PRO A 74 -12.40 -7.42 0.51
CA PRO A 74 -12.47 -6.87 1.86
C PRO A 74 -11.14 -6.96 2.60
N TRP A 75 -10.78 -5.89 3.33
CA TRP A 75 -9.53 -5.85 4.11
C TRP A 75 -9.70 -6.30 5.55
N THR A 76 -10.92 -6.45 6.02
CA THR A 76 -11.16 -6.79 7.40
C THR A 76 -11.80 -8.15 7.50
N ALA A 77 -11.05 -9.11 8.01
CA ALA A 77 -11.63 -10.38 8.46
C ALA A 77 -12.72 -10.18 9.52
N ALA A 78 -12.62 -9.10 10.30
CA ALA A 78 -13.69 -8.65 11.19
C ALA A 78 -15.03 -8.37 10.48
N ALA A 79 -15.01 -8.22 9.16
CA ALA A 79 -16.20 -7.99 8.35
C ALA A 79 -16.93 -9.26 7.90
N GLY A 80 -16.99 -10.28 8.72
CA GLY A 80 -17.83 -11.45 8.47
C GLY A 80 -17.14 -12.67 7.86
N MET A 81 -15.80 -12.67 7.83
CA MET A 81 -15.07 -13.90 7.54
C MET A 81 -15.18 -14.85 8.74
N PRO A 82 -15.60 -16.11 8.54
CA PRO A 82 -15.62 -17.07 9.63
C PRO A 82 -14.18 -17.30 10.10
N LEU A 83 -13.99 -17.25 11.41
CA LEU A 83 -12.79 -17.76 12.03
C LEU A 83 -12.74 -19.28 11.84
N LEU A 84 -11.56 -19.87 11.82
CA LEU A 84 -11.40 -21.28 11.47
C LEU A 84 -12.18 -22.20 12.42
N ALA A 85 -12.04 -22.00 13.72
CA ALA A 85 -12.71 -22.81 14.74
C ALA A 85 -14.22 -22.62 14.73
N SER A 86 -14.73 -21.41 14.57
CA SER A 86 -16.17 -21.14 14.44
C SER A 86 -16.79 -21.94 13.31
N ARG A 87 -16.11 -22.02 12.20
CA ARG A 87 -16.55 -22.76 11.02
C ARG A 87 -16.67 -24.25 11.31
N GLN A 88 -15.67 -24.82 11.99
CA GLN A 88 -15.65 -26.23 12.34
C GLN A 88 -16.80 -26.64 13.30
N VAL A 89 -17.23 -25.74 14.16
CA VAL A 89 -18.35 -25.98 15.08
C VAL A 89 -19.71 -25.49 14.54
N GLY A 90 -19.78 -25.12 13.26
CA GLY A 90 -21.01 -24.73 12.58
C GLY A 90 -21.55 -23.35 12.94
N LEU A 91 -20.75 -22.47 13.56
CA LEU A 91 -21.16 -21.11 13.81
C LEU A 91 -21.14 -20.32 12.50
N LYS A 92 -22.22 -19.57 12.27
CA LYS A 92 -22.26 -18.66 11.11
C LYS A 92 -21.61 -17.32 11.46
N PRO A 93 -20.78 -16.76 10.57
CA PRO A 93 -20.22 -15.45 10.79
C PRO A 93 -21.33 -14.39 10.83
N LYS A 94 -21.19 -13.41 11.70
CA LYS A 94 -22.07 -12.24 11.69
C LYS A 94 -21.72 -11.40 10.49
N ALA A 95 -22.67 -11.15 9.60
CA ALA A 95 -22.49 -10.24 8.49
C ALA A 95 -22.09 -8.85 9.03
N GLN A 96 -20.91 -8.38 8.65
CA GLN A 96 -20.45 -7.03 8.95
C GLN A 96 -20.28 -6.26 7.65
N GLY A 97 -20.48 -4.94 7.73
CA GLY A 97 -20.25 -4.07 6.59
C GLY A 97 -18.80 -4.16 6.12
N ASN A 98 -18.60 -4.37 4.85
CA ASN A 98 -17.30 -4.38 4.24
C ASN A 98 -16.77 -2.96 4.15
N THR A 99 -15.56 -2.74 4.64
CA THR A 99 -14.89 -1.45 4.51
C THR A 99 -13.55 -1.65 3.80
N ASN A 100 -13.40 -0.96 2.71
CA ASN A 100 -12.10 -0.55 2.24
C ASN A 100 -12.05 0.98 2.39
N GLY A 101 -11.00 1.50 3.02
CA GLY A 101 -10.80 2.94 3.12
C GLY A 101 -10.48 3.53 1.74
N THR A 102 -10.69 4.82 1.57
CA THR A 102 -10.32 5.57 0.35
C THR A 102 -8.97 6.28 0.47
N GLN A 103 -8.18 5.98 1.48
CA GLN A 103 -6.89 6.65 1.73
C GLN A 103 -5.86 6.28 0.66
N GLY A 104 -5.01 7.24 0.29
CA GLY A 104 -4.04 7.08 -0.79
C GLY A 104 -4.60 7.47 -2.17
N GLY A 105 -4.02 6.95 -3.24
CA GLY A 105 -4.48 7.27 -4.61
C GLY A 105 -4.19 8.70 -5.06
N GLY A 106 -3.18 9.35 -4.47
CA GLY A 106 -2.79 10.72 -4.84
C GLY A 106 -3.64 11.81 -4.18
N GLN A 107 -4.43 11.48 -3.15
CA GLN A 107 -5.33 12.45 -2.48
C GLN A 107 -4.61 13.63 -1.83
N PHE A 108 -3.33 13.51 -1.51
CA PHE A 108 -2.54 14.60 -0.96
C PHE A 108 -2.05 15.61 -2.01
N TYR A 109 -2.25 15.35 -3.30
CA TYR A 109 -2.03 16.33 -4.35
C TYR A 109 -3.27 17.20 -4.56
N SER A 110 -3.05 18.47 -4.89
CA SER A 110 -4.11 19.43 -5.19
C SER A 110 -4.41 19.48 -6.69
N PHE A 111 -5.23 18.57 -7.18
CA PHE A 111 -5.72 18.63 -8.55
C PHE A 111 -7.03 19.41 -8.62
N GLU A 112 -7.27 20.07 -9.75
CA GLU A 112 -8.46 20.91 -9.94
C GLU A 112 -9.76 20.10 -9.85
N ASN A 113 -9.78 18.94 -10.50
CA ASN A 113 -10.86 17.98 -10.41
C ASN A 113 -10.30 16.63 -9.99
N GLN A 114 -10.76 16.11 -8.86
CA GLN A 114 -10.27 14.86 -8.32
C GLN A 114 -11.42 13.93 -7.95
N LYS A 115 -11.32 12.68 -8.41
CA LYS A 115 -12.20 11.59 -8.04
C LYS A 115 -11.37 10.41 -7.56
N VAL A 116 -11.64 9.95 -6.35
CA VAL A 116 -11.03 8.74 -5.77
C VAL A 116 -12.14 7.82 -5.30
N VAL A 117 -12.17 6.62 -5.84
CA VAL A 117 -13.18 5.60 -5.55
C VAL A 117 -12.51 4.32 -5.08
N ALA A 118 -13.00 3.76 -3.99
CA ALA A 118 -12.67 2.41 -3.57
C ALA A 118 -13.92 1.53 -3.73
N ALA A 119 -13.86 0.59 -4.65
CA ALA A 119 -14.93 -0.34 -4.94
C ALA A 119 -14.62 -1.72 -4.38
N LEU A 120 -15.50 -2.23 -3.53
CA LEU A 120 -15.36 -3.56 -2.97
C LEU A 120 -15.75 -4.62 -4.01
N ILE A 121 -14.92 -5.63 -4.16
CA ILE A 121 -15.25 -6.87 -4.89
C ILE A 121 -15.75 -7.87 -3.85
N PRO A 122 -17.03 -8.27 -3.89
CA PRO A 122 -17.52 -9.28 -2.96
C PRO A 122 -16.88 -10.64 -3.25
N TRP A 123 -16.71 -11.46 -2.22
CA TRP A 123 -16.34 -12.85 -2.39
C TRP A 123 -17.42 -13.60 -3.17
N VAL A 124 -17.02 -14.34 -4.21
CA VAL A 124 -17.94 -15.17 -5.00
C VAL A 124 -18.44 -16.37 -4.18
N HIS A 125 -17.54 -16.94 -3.39
CA HIS A 125 -17.81 -18.07 -2.50
C HIS A 125 -17.19 -17.83 -1.12
N PRO A 126 -17.81 -16.98 -0.29
CA PRO A 126 -17.23 -16.59 1.00
C PRO A 126 -17.03 -17.78 1.95
N ASP A 127 -17.86 -18.82 1.82
CA ASP A 127 -17.82 -20.00 2.68
C ASP A 127 -16.85 -21.09 2.17
N GLU A 128 -16.38 -21.00 0.95
CA GLU A 128 -15.56 -22.04 0.30
C GLU A 128 -14.12 -21.59 -0.02
N THR A 129 -13.83 -20.30 0.11
CA THR A 129 -12.48 -19.83 -0.19
C THR A 129 -11.48 -20.26 0.88
N PRO A 130 -10.36 -20.90 0.50
CA PRO A 130 -9.28 -21.21 1.43
C PRO A 130 -8.47 -19.97 1.81
N LEU A 131 -8.57 -18.89 1.02
CA LEU A 131 -7.82 -17.66 1.22
C LEU A 131 -8.70 -16.63 1.92
N ARG A 132 -8.46 -16.45 3.19
CA ARG A 132 -9.04 -15.35 3.95
C ARG A 132 -8.23 -14.08 3.69
N THR A 133 -8.89 -12.93 3.57
CA THR A 133 -8.22 -11.65 3.44
C THR A 133 -8.42 -10.79 4.68
N SER A 134 -7.39 -10.05 5.05
CA SER A 134 -7.44 -9.07 6.12
C SER A 134 -6.32 -8.05 6.00
N ASN A 135 -6.26 -7.15 6.98
CA ASN A 135 -5.25 -6.12 7.04
C ASN A 135 -3.86 -6.72 7.24
N LEU A 136 -2.99 -6.60 6.25
CA LEU A 136 -1.55 -6.69 6.44
C LEU A 136 -0.98 -5.27 6.59
N ARG A 137 0.32 -5.16 6.88
CA ARG A 137 0.99 -3.87 7.01
C ARG A 137 0.78 -3.01 5.77
N SER A 138 0.30 -1.77 5.95
CA SER A 138 -0.10 -0.83 4.89
C SER A 138 -1.19 -1.37 3.96
N PRO A 139 -2.38 -1.73 4.48
CA PRO A 139 -3.37 -2.55 3.77
C PRO A 139 -3.74 -2.05 2.38
N GLY A 140 -4.05 -0.77 2.23
CA GLY A 140 -4.33 -0.15 0.93
C GLY A 140 -3.22 0.76 0.45
N ASP A 141 -2.42 1.27 1.37
CA ASP A 141 -1.46 2.34 1.07
C ASP A 141 -0.35 1.84 0.14
N LEU A 142 0.07 0.57 0.26
CA LEU A 142 1.11 0.00 -0.60
C LEU A 142 0.73 0.03 -2.08
N ALA A 143 -0.40 -0.56 -2.44
CA ALA A 143 -0.83 -0.67 -3.84
C ALA A 143 -1.25 0.70 -4.39
N ARG A 144 -1.99 1.48 -3.63
CA ARG A 144 -2.46 2.80 -4.05
C ARG A 144 -1.34 3.81 -4.22
N THR A 145 -0.36 3.81 -3.31
CA THR A 145 0.83 4.66 -3.45
C THR A 145 1.66 4.23 -4.65
N PHE A 146 1.86 2.93 -4.85
CA PHE A 146 2.54 2.43 -6.04
C PHE A 146 1.85 2.94 -7.32
N ALA A 147 0.55 2.78 -7.43
CA ALA A 147 -0.20 3.18 -8.62
C ALA A 147 -0.18 4.70 -8.84
N SER A 148 -0.46 5.49 -7.80
CA SER A 148 -0.51 6.96 -7.93
C SER A 148 0.86 7.56 -8.21
N GLU A 149 1.90 7.12 -7.51
CA GLU A 149 3.23 7.68 -7.66
C GLU A 149 3.92 7.23 -8.96
N SER A 150 3.68 5.98 -9.40
CA SER A 150 4.13 5.54 -10.72
C SER A 150 3.45 6.33 -11.84
N PHE A 151 2.16 6.60 -11.71
CA PHE A 151 1.43 7.37 -12.71
C PHE A 151 1.84 8.85 -12.72
N MET A 152 2.19 9.44 -11.57
CA MET A 152 2.81 10.77 -11.52
C MET A 152 4.13 10.81 -12.30
N ASP A 153 4.94 9.75 -12.21
CA ASP A 153 6.18 9.64 -12.98
C ASP A 153 5.92 9.43 -14.48
N GLU A 154 4.87 8.67 -14.86
CA GLU A 154 4.46 8.51 -16.25
C GLU A 154 4.05 9.84 -16.88
N ILE A 155 3.27 10.67 -16.16
CA ILE A 155 2.88 12.01 -16.64
C ILE A 155 4.10 12.90 -16.74
N ALA A 156 4.93 12.96 -15.71
CA ALA A 156 6.17 13.77 -15.73
C ALA A 156 7.08 13.38 -16.90
N THR A 157 7.20 12.08 -17.17
CA THR A 157 7.94 11.53 -18.31
C THR A 157 7.36 11.98 -19.65
N GLY A 158 6.05 11.87 -19.82
CA GLY A 158 5.34 12.29 -21.03
C GLY A 158 5.48 13.79 -21.32
N LEU A 159 5.66 14.59 -20.28
CA LEU A 159 5.87 16.04 -20.36
C LEU A 159 7.35 16.44 -20.41
N GLY A 160 8.28 15.51 -20.22
CA GLY A 160 9.72 15.80 -20.16
C GLY A 160 10.11 16.66 -18.94
N VAL A 161 9.37 16.58 -17.85
CA VAL A 161 9.56 17.38 -16.62
C VAL A 161 10.24 16.54 -15.54
N ASP A 162 11.06 17.20 -14.72
CA ASP A 162 11.65 16.56 -13.53
C ASP A 162 10.56 16.07 -12.56
N PRO A 163 10.65 14.82 -12.08
CA PRO A 163 9.62 14.23 -11.18
C PRO A 163 9.43 14.97 -9.85
N VAL A 164 10.47 15.59 -9.30
CA VAL A 164 10.38 16.42 -8.08
C VAL A 164 9.66 17.71 -8.38
N GLN A 165 10.09 18.43 -9.44
CA GLN A 165 9.48 19.68 -9.85
C GLN A 165 8.03 19.50 -10.26
N PHE A 166 7.70 18.37 -10.91
CA PHE A 166 6.33 18.03 -11.26
C PHE A 166 5.43 17.89 -10.03
N ARG A 167 5.87 17.13 -9.01
CA ARG A 167 5.12 16.96 -7.76
C ARG A 167 4.92 18.26 -6.99
N LEU A 168 5.92 19.10 -6.92
CA LEU A 168 5.85 20.39 -6.23
C LEU A 168 4.74 21.31 -6.78
N ARG A 169 4.37 21.19 -8.05
CA ARG A 169 3.27 21.97 -8.66
C ARG A 169 1.92 21.73 -7.95
N TYR A 170 1.75 20.54 -7.35
CA TYR A 170 0.48 20.08 -6.76
C TYR A 170 0.54 19.96 -5.23
N LEU A 171 1.60 20.47 -4.59
CA LEU A 171 1.82 20.36 -3.15
C LEU A 171 1.81 21.71 -2.42
N SER A 172 1.50 22.81 -3.09
CA SER A 172 1.56 24.16 -2.51
C SER A 172 0.71 24.35 -1.25
N HIS A 173 -0.37 23.59 -1.11
CA HIS A 173 -1.28 23.60 0.04
C HIS A 173 -0.77 22.72 1.20
N ASN A 174 0.22 21.86 0.98
CA ASN A 174 0.76 20.93 1.99
C ASN A 174 2.27 21.15 2.17
N LYS A 175 2.59 22.13 3.00
CA LYS A 175 3.98 22.54 3.27
C LYS A 175 4.83 21.37 3.80
N ARG A 176 4.30 20.58 4.74
CA ARG A 176 5.03 19.45 5.34
C ARG A 176 5.39 18.38 4.30
N MET A 177 4.46 18.05 3.41
CA MET A 177 4.73 17.11 2.33
C MET A 177 5.78 17.65 1.35
N SER A 178 5.71 18.94 1.01
CA SER A 178 6.72 19.59 0.17
C SER A 178 8.11 19.56 0.81
N GLU A 179 8.19 19.83 2.13
CA GLU A 179 9.44 19.79 2.88
C GLU A 179 10.04 18.37 2.94
N VAL A 180 9.20 17.35 3.12
CA VAL A 180 9.63 15.95 3.11
C VAL A 180 10.14 15.53 1.71
N LEU A 181 9.45 15.94 0.64
CA LEU A 181 9.90 15.73 -0.73
C LEU A 181 11.28 16.34 -0.97
N LEU A 182 11.44 17.62 -0.61
CA LEU A 182 12.70 18.34 -0.78
C LEU A 182 13.82 17.76 0.09
N ALA A 183 13.51 17.35 1.32
CA ALA A 183 14.49 16.73 2.22
C ALA A 183 15.01 15.39 1.64
N ALA A 184 14.13 14.55 1.10
CA ALA A 184 14.51 13.29 0.45
C ALA A 184 15.36 13.56 -0.81
N ALA A 185 14.94 14.52 -1.63
CA ALA A 185 15.68 14.94 -2.84
C ALA A 185 17.07 15.47 -2.49
N ASN A 186 17.17 16.41 -1.55
CA ASN A 186 18.45 17.00 -1.14
C ASN A 186 19.40 15.96 -0.54
N LYS A 187 18.92 15.11 0.37
CA LYS A 187 19.73 14.07 1.01
C LYS A 187 20.23 13.02 0.04
N SER A 188 19.45 12.71 -0.99
CA SER A 188 19.84 11.79 -2.06
C SER A 188 20.69 12.46 -3.14
N GLN A 189 20.96 13.77 -3.02
CA GLN A 189 21.64 14.54 -4.06
C GLN A 189 20.91 14.45 -5.41
N TRP A 190 19.60 14.59 -5.38
CA TRP A 190 18.79 14.66 -6.59
C TRP A 190 19.20 15.86 -7.42
N LYS A 191 19.37 15.66 -8.72
CA LYS A 191 19.61 16.73 -9.67
C LYS A 191 18.39 16.84 -10.56
N ASP A 192 17.90 18.05 -10.75
CA ASP A 192 16.79 18.31 -11.66
C ASP A 192 17.12 17.78 -13.05
N ARG A 193 16.22 17.00 -13.59
CA ARG A 193 16.41 16.34 -14.88
C ARG A 193 15.09 15.95 -15.52
N PRO A 194 15.00 15.94 -16.85
CA PRO A 194 13.87 15.31 -17.51
C PRO A 194 13.83 13.81 -17.22
N SER A 195 12.65 13.22 -17.30
CA SER A 195 12.43 11.77 -17.17
C SER A 195 11.94 11.24 -18.53
N PRO A 196 12.38 10.07 -18.98
CA PRO A 196 13.45 9.24 -18.41
C PRO A 196 14.85 9.78 -18.72
N LEU A 197 15.83 9.24 -18.01
CA LEU A 197 17.23 9.46 -18.41
C LEU A 197 17.53 8.73 -19.74
N PRO A 198 18.48 9.25 -20.55
CA PRO A 198 18.93 8.53 -21.73
C PRO A 198 19.42 7.12 -21.38
N ALA A 199 19.13 6.16 -22.25
CA ALA A 199 19.55 4.77 -22.04
C ALA A 199 21.07 4.67 -21.95
N SER A 200 21.57 3.94 -20.95
CA SER A 200 22.99 3.63 -20.82
C SER A 200 23.42 2.61 -21.89
N SER A 201 24.65 2.77 -22.44
CA SER A 201 25.23 1.85 -23.44
C SER A 201 25.74 0.53 -22.84
N GLY A 202 25.98 0.44 -21.52
CA GLY A 202 26.52 -0.75 -20.85
C GLY A 202 25.51 -1.86 -20.64
N SER A 203 25.99 -3.01 -20.11
CA SER A 203 25.18 -4.17 -19.72
C SER A 203 24.28 -3.91 -18.53
N VAL A 204 24.57 -2.89 -17.74
CA VAL A 204 23.81 -2.46 -16.56
C VAL A 204 23.17 -1.10 -16.84
N ALA A 205 21.88 -1.01 -16.60
CA ALA A 205 21.14 0.24 -16.55
C ALA A 205 21.03 0.72 -15.10
N THR A 206 21.09 2.02 -14.89
CA THR A 206 20.86 2.64 -13.58
C THR A 206 19.61 3.51 -13.62
N GLY A 207 18.87 3.54 -12.51
CA GLY A 207 17.69 4.38 -12.39
C GLY A 207 17.55 4.96 -10.99
N ARG A 208 16.83 6.08 -10.93
CA ARG A 208 16.41 6.72 -9.67
C ARG A 208 14.95 7.11 -9.80
N GLY A 209 14.17 6.83 -8.78
CA GLY A 209 12.79 7.25 -8.67
C GLY A 209 12.54 7.91 -7.32
N ILE A 210 11.49 8.73 -7.24
CA ILE A 210 11.03 9.38 -6.02
C ILE A 210 9.54 9.15 -5.86
N ALA A 211 9.11 8.89 -4.63
CA ALA A 211 7.71 8.69 -4.30
C ALA A 211 7.37 9.33 -2.95
N LEU A 212 6.10 9.65 -2.78
CA LEU A 212 5.53 10.23 -1.56
C LEU A 212 4.42 9.33 -1.02
N ALA A 213 4.25 9.35 0.28
CA ALA A 213 3.11 8.71 0.95
C ALA A 213 2.71 9.51 2.18
N ASP A 214 1.42 9.43 2.55
CA ASP A 214 0.91 9.98 3.80
C ASP A 214 0.03 8.97 4.54
N ARG A 215 0.04 9.06 5.86
CA ARG A 215 -0.87 8.33 6.72
C ARG A 215 -1.05 9.04 8.06
N GLY A 216 -2.29 9.45 8.36
CA GLY A 216 -2.61 10.01 9.68
C GLY A 216 -1.74 11.20 10.09
N ASN A 217 -1.51 12.17 9.21
CA ASN A 217 -0.61 13.30 9.39
C ASN A 217 0.89 12.95 9.49
N THR A 218 1.26 11.74 9.11
CA THR A 218 2.65 11.34 8.88
C THR A 218 2.94 11.41 7.40
N TYR A 219 4.06 12.03 7.03
CA TYR A 219 4.47 12.24 5.65
C TYR A 219 5.81 11.58 5.41
N VAL A 220 5.93 10.88 4.29
CA VAL A 220 7.16 10.17 3.90
C VAL A 220 7.50 10.47 2.46
N GLY A 221 8.77 10.81 2.21
CA GLY A 221 9.35 10.88 0.88
C GLY A 221 10.50 9.89 0.77
N ALA A 222 10.55 9.14 -0.33
CA ALA A 222 11.59 8.15 -0.55
C ALA A 222 12.20 8.31 -1.94
N VAL A 223 13.54 8.27 -2.01
CA VAL A 223 14.29 8.14 -3.26
C VAL A 223 14.96 6.79 -3.29
N ALA A 224 14.68 6.02 -4.33
CA ALA A 224 15.33 4.74 -4.59
C ALA A 224 16.33 4.87 -5.74
N GLU A 225 17.50 4.26 -5.59
CA GLU A 225 18.54 4.13 -6.61
C GLU A 225 18.71 2.64 -6.92
N VAL A 226 18.59 2.30 -8.19
CA VAL A 226 18.61 0.91 -8.64
C VAL A 226 19.58 0.70 -9.79
N GLU A 227 20.05 -0.54 -9.90
CA GLU A 227 20.74 -1.08 -11.06
C GLU A 227 19.93 -2.24 -11.62
N VAL A 228 19.89 -2.33 -12.94
CA VAL A 228 19.22 -3.41 -13.65
C VAL A 228 20.20 -4.05 -14.62
N GLU A 229 20.44 -5.35 -14.46
CA GLU A 229 21.19 -6.12 -15.42
C GLU A 229 20.31 -6.38 -16.66
N LYS A 230 20.69 -5.83 -17.81
CA LYS A 230 19.83 -5.85 -19.00
C LYS A 230 19.58 -7.24 -19.56
N ALA A 231 20.53 -8.15 -19.40
CA ALA A 231 20.42 -9.49 -19.92
C ALA A 231 19.43 -10.38 -19.14
N SER A 232 19.42 -10.27 -17.81
CA SER A 232 18.60 -11.08 -16.91
C SER A 232 17.34 -10.39 -16.41
N GLY A 233 17.30 -9.05 -16.49
CA GLY A 233 16.26 -8.23 -15.85
C GLY A 233 16.39 -8.13 -14.33
N ASN A 234 17.46 -8.65 -13.73
CA ASN A 234 17.67 -8.59 -12.29
C ASN A 234 17.83 -7.15 -11.81
N VAL A 235 17.04 -6.77 -10.83
CA VAL A 235 17.06 -5.45 -10.19
C VAL A 235 17.79 -5.52 -8.87
N ARG A 236 18.77 -4.64 -8.70
CA ARG A 236 19.50 -4.45 -7.44
C ARG A 236 19.26 -3.06 -6.89
N VAL A 237 18.73 -2.96 -5.68
CA VAL A 237 18.61 -1.70 -4.96
C VAL A 237 19.99 -1.32 -4.41
N LYS A 238 20.48 -0.14 -4.79
CA LYS A 238 21.78 0.39 -4.35
C LYS A 238 21.64 1.24 -3.10
N ARG A 239 20.63 2.08 -3.07
CA ARG A 239 20.37 2.99 -1.97
C ARG A 239 18.89 3.35 -1.91
N ILE A 240 18.36 3.46 -0.69
CA ILE A 240 17.08 4.11 -0.42
C ILE A 240 17.36 5.26 0.56
N THR A 241 16.91 6.45 0.18
CA THR A 241 16.94 7.65 1.03
C THR A 241 15.53 7.99 1.42
N ILE A 242 15.26 8.06 2.73
CA ILE A 242 13.93 8.35 3.27
C ILE A 242 13.98 9.64 4.07
N ALA A 243 13.03 10.53 3.83
CA ALA A 243 12.67 11.62 4.69
C ALA A 243 11.30 11.32 5.32
N HIS A 244 11.17 11.58 6.61
CA HIS A 244 9.99 11.23 7.38
C HIS A 244 9.64 12.36 8.34
N ASP A 245 8.39 12.80 8.30
CA ASP A 245 7.80 13.76 9.25
C ASP A 245 6.59 13.11 9.92
N CYS A 246 6.74 12.68 11.17
CA CYS A 246 5.68 12.12 12.00
C CYS A 246 5.09 13.15 13.00
N GLY A 247 5.44 14.42 12.88
CA GLY A 247 5.06 15.46 13.82
C GLY A 247 5.93 15.44 15.08
N LEU A 248 5.31 15.43 16.24
CA LEU A 248 6.04 15.40 17.51
C LEU A 248 6.79 14.07 17.67
N ILE A 249 8.10 14.17 17.87
CA ILE A 249 8.94 13.02 18.18
C ILE A 249 8.96 12.86 19.70
N VAL A 250 8.59 11.69 20.16
CA VAL A 250 8.55 11.31 21.58
C VAL A 250 9.72 10.41 21.91
#